data_c65d984348aec74e9e39378b894a779e
#
_entry.id   c65d984348aec74e9e39378b894a779e
#
_cell.length_a   1.000
_cell.length_b   1.000
_cell.length_c   1.000
_cell.angle_alpha   90.00
_cell.angle_beta   90.00
_cell.angle_gamma   90.00
#
_symmetry.space_group_name_H-M   'P 1'
#
loop_
_entity.id
_entity.type
_entity.pdbx_description
1 polymer ?
#
loop_
_entity_poly.entity_id
_entity_poly.type
_entity_poly.pdbx_seq_one_letter_code
_entity_poly.pdbx_strand_id
1 'polypeptide(L)'
;MTTTAFQLGLPLATLALLAGAAHAQTTAGPFYVEASIGMSHFNGDYAKQVRDSVANSTVFKFASASYDSCGNLGGRVAIGWRALPNLAFELGSTEFGRIDSRASVSRLQAPEQLDVIRGKFRLDAITLDAVGMLPVTEKFTAIARVGVARTEQKYSQTRTVTNEAVPVFTSYPANQQTRLHWGVGAQYALNANVALVANYERIENVGHDFSSRPIDKGSRAGTFGYGLLSVGMRYTF
;
A
#
# COMPACT_ATOMS: atom_id res chain seq x y z
N MET A 1 18.52 24.65 -5.17
CA MET A 1 18.77 23.19 -5.34
C MET A 1 17.42 22.53 -5.64
N THR A 2 17.19 22.28 -6.92
CA THR A 2 15.93 21.75 -7.46
C THR A 2 15.97 20.24 -7.39
N THR A 3 15.24 19.65 -6.45
CA THR A 3 15.07 18.19 -6.34
C THR A 3 13.98 17.77 -7.31
N THR A 4 14.38 17.14 -8.39
CA THR A 4 13.49 16.55 -9.39
C THR A 4 12.71 15.42 -8.74
N ALA A 5 11.41 15.58 -8.59
CA ALA A 5 10.50 14.52 -8.17
C ALA A 5 10.44 13.49 -9.30
N PHE A 6 10.98 12.29 -9.05
CA PHE A 6 10.78 11.13 -9.91
C PHE A 6 9.32 10.69 -9.78
N GLN A 7 8.48 11.12 -10.70
CA GLN A 7 7.14 10.56 -10.86
C GLN A 7 7.29 9.21 -11.57
N LEU A 8 7.38 8.14 -10.79
CA LEU A 8 7.16 6.78 -11.29
C LEU A 8 5.64 6.58 -11.49
N GLY A 9 5.11 7.18 -12.54
CA GLY A 9 3.90 6.71 -13.16
C GLY A 9 4.26 5.44 -13.93
N LEU A 10 3.96 4.25 -13.37
CA LEU A 10 4.05 3.01 -14.14
C LEU A 10 3.03 3.07 -15.27
N PRO A 11 3.47 3.12 -16.54
CA PRO A 11 2.52 3.00 -17.64
C PRO A 11 2.05 1.55 -17.71
N LEU A 12 0.74 1.35 -17.73
CA LEU A 12 0.07 0.09 -18.12
C LEU A 12 0.52 -0.44 -19.50
N ALA A 13 1.35 0.32 -20.21
CA ALA A 13 1.83 0.00 -21.55
C ALA A 13 2.88 -1.13 -21.62
N THR A 14 3.45 -1.57 -20.50
CA THR A 14 4.53 -2.59 -20.53
C THR A 14 4.01 -4.02 -20.64
N LEU A 15 2.71 -4.26 -20.49
CA LEU A 15 2.15 -5.62 -20.65
C LEU A 15 2.09 -6.11 -22.10
N ALA A 16 2.14 -5.20 -23.09
CA ALA A 16 2.01 -5.56 -24.50
C ALA A 16 3.31 -6.03 -25.16
N LEU A 17 4.47 -5.79 -24.59
CA LEU A 17 5.77 -6.13 -25.17
C LEU A 17 6.26 -7.55 -24.87
N LEU A 18 5.60 -8.29 -23.99
CA LEU A 18 5.99 -9.66 -23.60
C LEU A 18 5.29 -10.76 -24.43
N ALA A 19 4.33 -10.39 -25.29
CA ALA A 19 3.58 -11.36 -26.11
C ALA A 19 4.35 -11.86 -27.37
N GLY A 20 5.51 -11.31 -27.67
CA GLY A 20 6.22 -11.54 -28.94
C GLY A 20 7.30 -12.63 -28.96
N ALA A 21 7.64 -13.26 -27.82
CA ALA A 21 8.79 -14.17 -27.74
C ALA A 21 8.43 -15.65 -27.50
N ALA A 22 7.26 -16.11 -27.92
CA ALA A 22 6.79 -17.46 -27.67
C ALA A 22 7.07 -18.41 -28.84
N HIS A 23 8.32 -18.68 -29.17
CA HIS A 23 8.72 -19.86 -29.97
C HIS A 23 10.11 -20.32 -29.60
N ALA A 24 10.25 -20.99 -28.46
CA ALA A 24 11.26 -22.01 -28.23
C ALA A 24 10.76 -22.92 -27.09
N GLN A 25 10.59 -24.19 -27.36
CA GLN A 25 10.41 -25.22 -26.32
C GLN A 25 11.71 -25.30 -25.51
N THR A 26 11.81 -24.48 -24.49
CA THR A 26 12.87 -24.56 -23.49
C THR A 26 12.18 -24.79 -22.15
N THR A 27 12.68 -25.75 -21.38
CA THR A 27 12.41 -25.89 -19.94
C THR A 27 12.37 -24.50 -19.34
N ALA A 28 11.26 -24.11 -18.71
CA ALA A 28 11.07 -22.79 -18.12
C ALA A 28 12.31 -22.43 -17.28
N GLY A 29 12.95 -21.33 -17.60
CA GLY A 29 14.18 -20.87 -16.98
C GLY A 29 13.98 -20.43 -15.52
N PRO A 30 15.04 -20.00 -14.85
CA PRO A 30 14.98 -19.62 -13.45
C PRO A 30 14.31 -18.24 -13.22
N PHE A 31 14.08 -17.45 -14.25
CA PHE A 31 13.53 -16.10 -14.12
C PHE A 31 12.06 -16.05 -14.46
N TYR A 32 11.34 -15.20 -13.77
CA TYR A 32 9.94 -14.91 -14.06
C TYR A 32 9.59 -13.45 -13.79
N VAL A 33 8.51 -13.01 -14.41
CA VAL A 33 7.85 -11.74 -14.11
C VAL A 33 6.41 -12.02 -13.66
N GLU A 34 5.93 -11.22 -12.73
CA GLU A 34 4.56 -11.29 -12.22
C GLU A 34 3.93 -9.90 -12.28
N ALA A 35 2.67 -9.84 -12.70
CA ALA A 35 1.85 -8.65 -12.62
C ALA A 35 0.47 -9.01 -12.08
N SER A 36 0.00 -8.26 -11.11
CA SER A 36 -1.31 -8.48 -10.48
C SER A 36 -2.01 -7.16 -10.17
N ILE A 37 -3.32 -7.22 -10.10
CA ILE A 37 -4.21 -6.13 -9.75
C ILE A 37 -5.20 -6.62 -8.70
N GLY A 38 -5.60 -5.75 -7.80
CA GLY A 38 -6.46 -6.18 -6.71
C GLY A 38 -7.03 -5.05 -5.88
N MET A 39 -7.58 -5.42 -4.76
CA MET A 39 -8.20 -4.51 -3.81
C MET A 39 -7.34 -4.40 -2.57
N SER A 40 -7.01 -3.17 -2.20
CA SER A 40 -6.33 -2.91 -0.95
C SER A 40 -7.30 -2.79 0.20
N HIS A 41 -6.86 -3.15 1.38
CA HIS A 41 -7.54 -2.87 2.61
C HIS A 41 -6.57 -2.27 3.63
N PHE A 42 -7.13 -1.49 4.51
CA PHE A 42 -6.44 -0.75 5.52
C PHE A 42 -6.91 -1.21 6.90
N ASN A 43 -5.98 -1.49 7.79
CA ASN A 43 -6.29 -1.93 9.15
C ASN A 43 -5.63 -1.00 10.16
N GLY A 44 -6.46 -0.29 10.93
CA GLY A 44 -6.02 0.59 11.98
C GLY A 44 -7.21 1.28 12.65
N ASP A 45 -7.04 1.76 13.88
CA ASP A 45 -8.08 2.52 14.59
C ASP A 45 -7.86 4.02 14.40
N TYR A 46 -8.28 4.53 13.22
CA TYR A 46 -8.16 5.95 12.89
C TYR A 46 -8.95 6.83 13.88
N ALA A 47 -10.12 6.38 14.32
CA ALA A 47 -10.93 7.14 15.27
C ALA A 47 -10.24 7.29 16.62
N LYS A 48 -9.61 6.21 17.11
CA LYS A 48 -8.79 6.27 18.33
C LYS A 48 -7.60 7.22 18.16
N GLN A 49 -6.92 7.17 17.03
CA GLN A 49 -5.76 8.04 16.76
C GLN A 49 -6.14 9.52 16.75
N VAL A 50 -7.24 9.88 16.06
CA VAL A 50 -7.75 11.26 16.05
C VAL A 50 -8.17 11.68 17.48
N ARG A 51 -8.84 10.80 18.22
CA ARG A 51 -9.24 11.07 19.60
C ARG A 51 -8.03 11.31 20.50
N ASP A 52 -7.02 10.45 20.41
CA ASP A 52 -5.80 10.57 21.23
C ASP A 52 -5.01 11.84 20.85
N SER A 53 -5.04 12.24 19.56
CA SER A 53 -4.37 13.46 19.08
C SER A 53 -4.98 14.75 19.65
N VAL A 54 -6.26 14.75 20.03
CA VAL A 54 -6.95 15.91 20.61
C VAL A 54 -7.23 15.75 22.11
N ALA A 55 -6.86 14.63 22.72
CA ALA A 55 -7.19 14.34 24.12
C ALA A 55 -6.66 15.39 25.11
N ASN A 56 -5.48 15.95 24.84
CA ASN A 56 -4.84 16.99 25.64
C ASN A 56 -4.94 18.39 25.01
N SER A 57 -5.79 18.57 23.99
CA SER A 57 -5.96 19.85 23.34
C SER A 57 -6.83 20.77 24.20
N THR A 58 -6.38 22.00 24.39
CA THR A 58 -7.16 23.07 25.04
C THR A 58 -8.09 23.79 24.07
N VAL A 59 -8.02 23.46 22.77
CA VAL A 59 -8.77 24.15 21.70
C VAL A 59 -9.81 23.23 21.08
N PHE A 60 -9.51 21.92 20.91
CA PHE A 60 -10.33 20.98 20.17
C PHE A 60 -10.83 19.83 21.01
N LYS A 61 -12.03 19.34 20.67
CA LYS A 61 -12.64 18.12 21.19
C LYS A 61 -12.98 17.19 20.02
N PHE A 62 -12.74 15.89 20.20
CA PHE A 62 -13.11 14.88 19.24
C PHE A 62 -14.63 14.83 19.03
N ALA A 63 -15.08 14.84 17.78
CA ALA A 63 -16.48 14.66 17.43
C ALA A 63 -16.68 13.32 16.70
N SER A 64 -15.99 13.10 15.58
CA SER A 64 -16.06 11.84 14.84
C SER A 64 -14.83 11.64 13.97
N ALA A 65 -14.55 10.37 13.63
CA ALA A 65 -13.57 10.06 12.59
C ALA A 65 -13.95 8.75 11.90
N SER A 66 -13.71 8.69 10.59
CA SER A 66 -13.93 7.52 9.75
C SER A 66 -12.91 7.49 8.61
N TYR A 67 -12.74 6.34 8.00
CA TYR A 67 -11.92 6.15 6.80
C TYR A 67 -12.52 5.04 5.94
N ASP A 68 -12.20 5.06 4.64
CA ASP A 68 -12.56 3.97 3.73
C ASP A 68 -11.55 2.83 3.91
N SER A 69 -12.01 1.75 4.56
CA SER A 69 -11.15 0.62 4.93
C SER A 69 -10.86 -0.34 3.79
N CYS A 70 -11.67 -0.33 2.73
CA CYS A 70 -11.61 -1.30 1.63
C CYS A 70 -11.99 -0.66 0.28
N GLY A 71 -11.62 -1.36 -0.80
CA GLY A 71 -12.17 -1.07 -2.12
C GLY A 71 -11.30 -0.18 -3.00
N ASN A 72 -10.11 0.19 -2.55
CA ASN A 72 -9.18 0.92 -3.40
C ASN A 72 -8.41 -0.05 -4.30
N LEU A 73 -8.31 0.31 -5.57
CA LEU A 73 -7.55 -0.46 -6.55
C LEU A 73 -6.06 -0.33 -6.24
N GLY A 74 -5.40 -1.47 -6.12
CA GLY A 74 -3.97 -1.60 -5.98
C GLY A 74 -3.39 -2.54 -7.02
N GLY A 75 -2.08 -2.60 -7.11
CA GLY A 75 -1.41 -3.49 -8.04
C GLY A 75 0.02 -3.78 -7.63
N ARG A 76 0.54 -4.89 -8.14
CA ARG A 76 1.94 -5.31 -7.95
C ARG A 76 2.55 -5.75 -9.27
N VAL A 77 3.81 -5.41 -9.45
CA VAL A 77 4.69 -6.00 -10.45
C VAL A 77 5.94 -6.52 -9.76
N ALA A 78 6.44 -7.68 -10.18
CA ALA A 78 7.64 -8.25 -9.61
C ALA A 78 8.47 -8.98 -10.66
N ILE A 79 9.77 -9.04 -10.40
CA ILE A 79 10.73 -9.90 -11.10
C ILE A 79 11.25 -10.89 -10.07
N GLY A 80 11.23 -12.18 -10.41
CA GLY A 80 11.70 -13.25 -9.54
C GLY A 80 12.80 -14.08 -10.18
N TRP A 81 13.69 -14.55 -9.33
CA TRP A 81 14.71 -15.53 -9.68
C TRP A 81 14.55 -16.76 -8.80
N ARG A 82 14.27 -17.90 -9.44
CA ARG A 82 14.16 -19.21 -8.79
C ARG A 82 15.54 -19.78 -8.55
N ALA A 83 16.02 -19.68 -7.32
CA ALA A 83 17.31 -20.20 -6.91
C ALA A 83 17.29 -21.71 -6.69
N LEU A 84 16.16 -22.25 -6.22
CA LEU A 84 15.89 -23.66 -6.01
C LEU A 84 14.47 -23.98 -6.50
N PRO A 85 14.12 -25.27 -6.72
CA PRO A 85 12.77 -25.64 -7.15
C PRO A 85 11.66 -25.06 -6.28
N ASN A 86 11.90 -24.94 -4.98
CA ASN A 86 10.92 -24.48 -3.99
C ASN A 86 11.23 -23.10 -3.39
N LEU A 87 12.29 -22.41 -3.87
CA LEU A 87 12.72 -21.13 -3.32
C LEU A 87 13.08 -20.16 -4.44
N ALA A 88 12.50 -18.96 -4.38
CA ALA A 88 12.85 -17.84 -5.25
C ALA A 88 13.13 -16.57 -4.42
N PHE A 89 13.76 -15.60 -5.06
CA PHE A 89 13.89 -14.24 -4.58
C PHE A 89 13.13 -13.31 -5.54
N GLU A 90 12.35 -12.40 -4.99
CA GLU A 90 11.55 -11.44 -5.76
C GLU A 90 11.95 -10.00 -5.41
N LEU A 91 12.09 -9.17 -6.44
CA LEU A 91 12.09 -7.72 -6.33
C LEU A 91 10.74 -7.23 -6.88
N GLY A 92 9.95 -6.57 -6.05
CA GLY A 92 8.60 -6.13 -6.38
C GLY A 92 8.40 -4.64 -6.19
N SER A 93 7.40 -4.11 -6.88
CA SER A 93 6.84 -2.78 -6.67
C SER A 93 5.33 -2.92 -6.48
N THR A 94 4.81 -2.46 -5.36
CA THR A 94 3.40 -2.56 -4.99
C THR A 94 2.83 -1.17 -4.73
N GLU A 95 1.71 -0.87 -5.36
CA GLU A 95 0.89 0.30 -5.09
C GLU A 95 -0.39 -0.16 -4.37
N PHE A 96 -0.62 0.34 -3.15
CA PHE A 96 -1.79 0.00 -2.34
C PHE A 96 -3.00 0.89 -2.61
N GLY A 97 -2.91 1.76 -3.63
CA GLY A 97 -3.99 2.69 -3.96
C GLY A 97 -4.13 3.84 -2.95
N ARG A 98 -5.30 4.46 -2.95
CA ARG A 98 -5.58 5.65 -2.15
C ARG A 98 -6.64 5.36 -1.09
N ILE A 99 -6.43 5.84 0.12
CA ILE A 99 -7.36 5.76 1.24
C ILE A 99 -7.85 7.17 1.56
N ASP A 100 -9.15 7.35 1.54
CA ASP A 100 -9.78 8.60 1.95
C ASP A 100 -10.22 8.49 3.42
N SER A 101 -9.93 9.54 4.21
CA SER A 101 -10.30 9.63 5.61
C SER A 101 -11.04 10.93 5.89
N ARG A 102 -11.88 10.91 6.92
CA ARG A 102 -12.61 12.08 7.39
C ARG A 102 -12.58 12.11 8.91
N ALA A 103 -12.20 13.25 9.46
CA ALA A 103 -12.28 13.54 10.88
C ALA A 103 -13.06 14.84 11.11
N SER A 104 -13.79 14.91 12.20
CA SER A 104 -14.49 16.12 12.63
C SER A 104 -14.09 16.38 14.08
N VAL A 105 -13.69 17.62 14.35
CA VAL A 105 -13.39 18.10 15.70
C VAL A 105 -14.17 19.39 15.96
N SER A 106 -14.71 19.55 17.17
CA SER A 106 -15.37 20.77 17.60
C SER A 106 -14.41 21.64 18.39
N ARG A 107 -14.64 22.96 18.38
CA ARG A 107 -13.87 23.91 19.21
C ARG A 107 -14.48 23.98 20.60
N LEU A 108 -13.63 23.95 21.63
CA LEU A 108 -14.11 24.01 23.03
C LEU A 108 -14.83 25.31 23.37
N GLN A 109 -14.40 26.43 22.76
CA GLN A 109 -15.00 27.77 23.01
C GLN A 109 -16.14 28.10 22.05
N ALA A 110 -16.37 27.28 21.01
CA ALA A 110 -17.45 27.42 20.04
C ALA A 110 -17.88 26.01 19.56
N PRO A 111 -18.63 25.26 20.39
CA PRO A 111 -18.96 23.85 20.12
C PRO A 111 -19.76 23.63 18.84
N GLU A 112 -20.47 24.66 18.36
CA GLU A 112 -21.20 24.67 17.10
C GLU A 112 -20.28 24.77 15.87
N GLN A 113 -19.02 25.17 16.05
CA GLN A 113 -18.04 25.20 14.98
C GLN A 113 -17.34 23.86 14.86
N LEU A 114 -17.56 23.20 13.72
CA LEU A 114 -16.92 21.95 13.36
C LEU A 114 -15.81 22.20 12.35
N ASP A 115 -14.63 21.73 12.68
CA ASP A 115 -13.52 21.60 11.76
C ASP A 115 -13.58 20.22 11.13
N VAL A 116 -13.87 20.16 9.83
CA VAL A 116 -13.90 18.90 9.07
C VAL A 116 -12.58 18.75 8.32
N ILE A 117 -11.85 17.68 8.64
CA ILE A 117 -10.58 17.34 8.02
C ILE A 117 -10.79 16.13 7.12
N ARG A 118 -10.54 16.29 5.83
CA ARG A 118 -10.53 15.21 4.85
C ARG A 118 -9.09 14.91 4.49
N GLY A 119 -8.64 13.70 4.81
CA GLY A 119 -7.29 13.22 4.54
C GLY A 119 -7.27 12.25 3.37
N LYS A 120 -6.15 12.24 2.64
CA LYS A 120 -5.87 11.28 1.57
C LYS A 120 -4.51 10.66 1.84
N PHE A 121 -4.48 9.35 1.97
CA PHE A 121 -3.26 8.55 2.12
C PHE A 121 -3.01 7.78 0.83
N ARG A 122 -1.76 7.71 0.41
CA ARG A 122 -1.28 6.83 -0.65
C ARG A 122 -0.04 6.12 -0.16
N LEU A 123 0.04 4.82 -0.39
CA LEU A 123 1.19 4.00 -0.04
C LEU A 123 1.72 3.30 -1.29
N ASP A 124 2.99 3.55 -1.54
CA ASP A 124 3.80 2.86 -2.54
C ASP A 124 4.91 2.09 -1.82
N ALA A 125 5.29 0.92 -2.30
CA ALA A 125 6.34 0.10 -1.69
C ALA A 125 7.21 -0.58 -2.75
N ILE A 126 8.52 -0.66 -2.46
CA ILE A 126 9.45 -1.56 -3.16
C ILE A 126 9.78 -2.68 -2.18
N THR A 127 9.62 -3.93 -2.61
CA THR A 127 9.80 -5.12 -1.78
C THR A 127 10.96 -5.97 -2.25
N LEU A 128 11.66 -6.59 -1.31
CA LEU A 128 12.65 -7.64 -1.54
C LEU A 128 12.24 -8.84 -0.69
N ASP A 129 11.86 -9.93 -1.35
CA ASP A 129 11.22 -11.07 -0.71
C ASP A 129 11.94 -12.38 -1.01
N ALA A 130 11.99 -13.27 -0.02
CA ALA A 130 12.18 -14.69 -0.21
C ALA A 130 10.79 -15.35 -0.40
N VAL A 131 10.67 -16.18 -1.42
CA VAL A 131 9.41 -16.79 -1.85
C VAL A 131 9.54 -18.30 -1.80
N GLY A 132 8.83 -18.92 -0.86
CA GLY A 132 8.65 -20.36 -0.79
C GLY A 132 7.53 -20.80 -1.73
N MET A 133 7.76 -21.85 -2.51
CA MET A 133 6.80 -22.45 -3.44
C MET A 133 6.63 -23.92 -3.10
N LEU A 134 5.40 -24.32 -2.76
CA LEU A 134 5.06 -25.70 -2.44
C LEU A 134 4.12 -26.27 -3.53
N PRO A 135 4.62 -27.11 -4.45
CA PRO A 135 3.76 -27.80 -5.39
C PRO A 135 2.78 -28.73 -4.63
N VAL A 136 1.48 -28.48 -4.79
CA VAL A 136 0.41 -29.29 -4.17
C VAL A 136 -0.11 -30.31 -5.17
N THR A 137 -0.17 -29.92 -6.44
CA THR A 137 -0.48 -30.80 -7.59
C THR A 137 0.40 -30.39 -8.76
N GLU A 138 0.31 -31.10 -9.88
CA GLU A 138 1.04 -30.77 -11.12
C GLU A 138 0.77 -29.33 -11.61
N LYS A 139 -0.43 -28.80 -11.36
CA LYS A 139 -0.83 -27.46 -11.82
C LYS A 139 -0.94 -26.43 -10.70
N PHE A 140 -1.08 -26.86 -9.46
CA PHE A 140 -1.34 -25.95 -8.34
C PHE A 140 -0.14 -25.88 -7.40
N THR A 141 0.35 -24.65 -7.16
CA THR A 141 1.44 -24.37 -6.23
C THR A 141 0.98 -23.37 -5.19
N ALA A 142 1.15 -23.69 -3.91
CA ALA A 142 1.00 -22.74 -2.82
C ALA A 142 2.26 -21.86 -2.72
N ILE A 143 2.06 -20.59 -2.39
CA ILE A 143 3.12 -19.59 -2.33
C ILE A 143 3.09 -18.94 -0.95
N ALA A 144 4.26 -18.77 -0.36
CA ALA A 144 4.45 -17.92 0.81
C ALA A 144 5.66 -17.00 0.56
N ARG A 145 5.52 -15.73 0.94
CA ARG A 145 6.61 -14.75 0.80
C ARG A 145 6.85 -14.02 2.11
N VAL A 146 8.11 -13.70 2.36
CA VAL A 146 8.54 -12.89 3.50
C VAL A 146 9.76 -12.09 3.10
N GLY A 147 9.77 -10.82 3.51
CA GLY A 147 10.86 -9.93 3.16
C GLY A 147 10.73 -8.56 3.79
N VAL A 148 11.32 -7.59 3.16
CA VAL A 148 11.32 -6.19 3.58
C VAL A 148 10.71 -5.31 2.49
N ALA A 149 9.92 -4.34 2.91
CA ALA A 149 9.35 -3.32 2.06
C ALA A 149 9.95 -1.95 2.42
N ARG A 150 10.49 -1.25 1.43
CA ARG A 150 10.76 0.19 1.53
C ARG A 150 9.49 0.91 1.11
N THR A 151 8.79 1.47 2.07
CA THR A 151 7.50 2.14 1.86
C THR A 151 7.69 3.65 1.69
N GLU A 152 6.86 4.25 0.84
CA GLU A 152 6.70 5.69 0.71
C GLU A 152 5.22 6.04 0.91
N GLN A 153 4.89 6.66 2.05
CA GLN A 153 3.55 7.11 2.36
C GLN A 153 3.43 8.61 2.11
N LYS A 154 2.49 9.00 1.26
CA LYS A 154 2.10 10.38 0.99
C LYS A 154 0.80 10.69 1.70
N TYR A 155 0.74 11.86 2.34
CA TYR A 155 -0.45 12.34 3.00
C TYR A 155 -0.77 13.77 2.59
N SER A 156 -2.02 14.02 2.29
CA SER A 156 -2.55 15.36 2.08
C SER A 156 -3.89 15.51 2.78
N GLN A 157 -4.21 16.70 3.24
CA GLN A 157 -5.48 16.99 3.90
C GLN A 157 -6.09 18.31 3.41
N THR A 158 -7.42 18.35 3.46
CA THR A 158 -8.20 19.56 3.29
C THR A 158 -9.00 19.77 4.56
N ARG A 159 -8.81 20.93 5.19
CA ARG A 159 -9.56 21.34 6.38
C ARG A 159 -10.60 22.39 5.99
N THR A 160 -11.83 22.15 6.39
CA THR A 160 -12.95 23.08 6.23
C THR A 160 -13.50 23.42 7.61
N VAL A 161 -13.62 24.69 7.93
CA VAL A 161 -14.19 25.18 9.18
C VAL A 161 -15.59 25.66 8.89
N THR A 162 -16.58 25.34 9.75
CA THR A 162 -17.93 25.88 9.65
C THR A 162 -17.85 27.40 9.74
N ASN A 163 -18.47 28.10 8.80
CA ASN A 163 -18.47 29.57 8.64
C ASN A 163 -17.18 30.20 8.08
N GLU A 164 -16.20 29.40 7.63
CA GLU A 164 -15.07 29.89 6.84
C GLU A 164 -15.29 29.59 5.36
N ALA A 165 -15.13 30.59 4.50
CA ALA A 165 -15.44 30.47 3.08
C ALA A 165 -14.41 29.68 2.28
N VAL A 166 -13.18 29.49 2.80
CA VAL A 166 -12.07 28.91 2.04
C VAL A 166 -11.48 27.69 2.77
N PRO A 167 -11.52 26.49 2.14
CA PRO A 167 -10.84 25.32 2.67
C PRO A 167 -9.30 25.50 2.66
N VAL A 168 -8.64 25.06 3.72
CA VAL A 168 -7.18 25.04 3.81
C VAL A 168 -6.66 23.68 3.35
N PHE A 169 -5.86 23.69 2.28
CA PHE A 169 -5.17 22.50 1.79
C PHE A 169 -3.76 22.43 2.36
N THR A 170 -3.36 21.25 2.84
CA THR A 170 -2.01 20.98 3.34
C THR A 170 -1.51 19.67 2.78
N SER A 171 -0.31 19.68 2.21
CA SER A 171 0.42 18.47 1.80
C SER A 171 1.64 18.30 2.70
N TYR A 172 1.89 17.06 3.11
CA TYR A 172 3.01 16.73 3.99
C TYR A 172 4.13 16.06 3.19
N PRO A 173 5.39 16.20 3.61
CA PRO A 173 6.50 15.44 3.03
C PRO A 173 6.23 13.94 3.08
N ALA A 174 6.67 13.23 2.06
CA ALA A 174 6.54 11.77 2.02
C ALA A 174 7.33 11.14 3.16
N ASN A 175 6.70 10.21 3.87
CA ASN A 175 7.35 9.43 4.91
C ASN A 175 7.85 8.12 4.34
N GLN A 176 9.16 7.89 4.47
CA GLN A 176 9.81 6.68 3.99
C GLN A 176 10.23 5.80 5.16
N GLN A 177 9.83 4.51 5.12
CA GLN A 177 10.12 3.55 6.18
C GLN A 177 10.49 2.20 5.57
N THR A 178 11.28 1.41 6.31
CA THR A 178 11.50 0.00 6.00
C THR A 178 10.69 -0.84 6.96
N ARG A 179 9.86 -1.75 6.44
CA ARG A 179 8.91 -2.56 7.20
C ARG A 179 8.97 -4.02 6.78
N LEU A 180 8.50 -4.89 7.66
CA LEU A 180 8.28 -6.29 7.33
C LEU A 180 7.19 -6.38 6.25
N HIS A 181 7.46 -7.17 5.22
CA HIS A 181 6.52 -7.57 4.20
C HIS A 181 6.32 -9.08 4.27
N TRP A 182 5.08 -9.53 4.18
CA TRP A 182 4.76 -10.93 4.08
C TRP A 182 3.52 -11.14 3.21
N GLY A 183 3.38 -12.34 2.68
CA GLY A 183 2.23 -12.67 1.87
C GLY A 183 2.07 -14.17 1.71
N VAL A 184 0.86 -14.56 1.36
CA VAL A 184 0.50 -15.92 0.96
C VAL A 184 -0.24 -15.88 -0.36
N GLY A 185 -0.16 -16.92 -1.14
CA GLY A 185 -0.82 -16.96 -2.43
C GLY A 185 -0.88 -18.37 -3.01
N ALA A 186 -1.42 -18.40 -4.20
CA ALA A 186 -1.51 -19.61 -4.97
C ALA A 186 -1.24 -19.32 -6.45
N GLN A 187 -0.69 -20.29 -7.13
CA GLN A 187 -0.43 -20.26 -8.56
C GLN A 187 -1.08 -21.46 -9.21
N TYR A 188 -1.72 -21.24 -10.36
CA TYR A 188 -2.28 -22.27 -11.23
C TYR A 188 -1.63 -22.21 -12.61
N ALA A 189 -0.87 -23.25 -12.98
CA ALA A 189 -0.18 -23.34 -14.25
C ALA A 189 -1.19 -23.54 -15.41
N LEU A 190 -1.22 -22.60 -16.35
CA LEU A 190 -1.98 -22.71 -17.60
C LEU A 190 -1.20 -23.52 -18.64
N ASN A 191 0.10 -23.26 -18.71
CA ASN A 191 1.06 -23.99 -19.55
C ASN A 191 2.46 -23.90 -18.89
N ALA A 192 3.50 -24.33 -19.59
CA ALA A 192 4.87 -24.37 -19.06
C ALA A 192 5.41 -23.00 -18.63
N ASN A 193 4.96 -21.93 -19.30
CA ASN A 193 5.50 -20.58 -19.09
C ASN A 193 4.51 -19.63 -18.39
N VAL A 194 3.20 -19.89 -18.45
CA VAL A 194 2.17 -18.96 -17.97
C VAL A 194 1.38 -19.58 -16.82
N ALA A 195 1.24 -18.83 -15.75
CA ALA A 195 0.38 -19.20 -14.64
C ALA A 195 -0.50 -18.03 -14.20
N LEU A 196 -1.71 -18.37 -13.73
CA LEU A 196 -2.54 -17.43 -12.96
C LEU A 196 -2.02 -17.41 -11.52
N VAL A 197 -2.05 -16.24 -10.90
CA VAL A 197 -1.66 -16.06 -9.49
C VAL A 197 -2.77 -15.35 -8.73
N ALA A 198 -2.98 -15.76 -7.48
CA ALA A 198 -3.81 -15.06 -6.52
C ALA A 198 -2.98 -14.87 -5.25
N ASN A 199 -2.88 -13.63 -4.77
CA ASN A 199 -2.01 -13.28 -3.67
C ASN A 199 -2.74 -12.44 -2.64
N TYR A 200 -2.40 -12.65 -1.38
CA TYR A 200 -2.64 -11.73 -0.28
C TYR A 200 -1.31 -11.29 0.30
N GLU A 201 -1.07 -9.99 0.31
CA GLU A 201 0.17 -9.39 0.80
C GLU A 201 -0.13 -8.39 1.91
N ARG A 202 0.83 -8.23 2.82
CA ARG A 202 0.68 -7.32 3.93
C ARG A 202 1.98 -6.65 4.34
N ILE A 203 1.90 -5.35 4.65
CA ILE A 203 2.95 -4.55 5.27
C ILE A 203 2.41 -4.04 6.59
N GLU A 204 3.11 -4.34 7.68
CA GLU A 204 2.70 -3.96 9.02
C GLU A 204 3.36 -2.67 9.48
N ASN A 205 2.68 -1.98 10.39
CA ASN A 205 3.23 -0.86 11.15
C ASN A 205 3.75 0.29 10.27
N VAL A 206 3.07 0.60 9.18
CA VAL A 206 3.33 1.80 8.39
C VAL A 206 2.65 2.98 9.07
N GLY A 207 3.41 3.97 9.49
CA GLY A 207 2.88 5.14 10.19
C GLY A 207 3.42 6.42 9.60
N HIS A 208 2.59 7.47 9.64
CA HIS A 208 3.01 8.85 9.38
C HIS A 208 3.05 9.60 10.71
N ASP A 209 4.16 10.26 10.98
CA ASP A 209 4.26 11.13 12.14
C ASP A 209 3.59 12.47 11.81
N PHE A 210 2.39 12.73 12.36
CA PHE A 210 1.68 13.98 12.22
C PHE A 210 2.28 15.09 13.11
N SER A 211 3.52 14.96 13.59
CA SER A 211 4.15 15.84 14.56
C SER A 211 4.51 17.24 14.06
N SER A 212 4.10 17.64 12.85
CA SER A 212 4.34 18.99 12.36
C SER A 212 3.10 19.88 12.42
N ARG A 213 2.83 20.38 13.66
CA ARG A 213 2.01 21.55 14.05
C ARG A 213 0.53 21.39 14.27
N PRO A 214 0.04 22.17 15.20
CA PRO A 214 0.25 22.04 16.66
C PRO A 214 -1.02 21.54 17.29
N ILE A 215 -1.23 20.25 17.24
CA ILE A 215 -1.98 19.58 18.24
C ILE A 215 -0.89 18.88 19.06
N ASP A 216 -0.36 19.55 20.03
CA ASP A 216 0.69 19.19 20.96
C ASP A 216 1.77 18.21 20.48
N LYS A 217 3.03 18.61 20.69
CA LYS A 217 4.24 17.80 20.54
C LYS A 217 4.04 16.45 21.20
N GLY A 218 3.77 15.39 20.41
CA GLY A 218 3.73 14.04 20.95
C GLY A 218 2.62 13.13 20.44
N SER A 219 1.67 13.59 19.63
CA SER A 219 0.69 12.72 18.99
C SER A 219 1.39 11.89 17.90
N ARG A 220 1.85 10.71 18.25
CA ARG A 220 2.19 9.72 17.24
C ARG A 220 0.90 9.35 16.52
N ALA A 221 0.77 9.75 15.26
CA ALA A 221 -0.19 9.10 14.40
C ALA A 221 0.11 7.60 14.44
N GLY A 222 -0.89 6.81 14.72
CA GLY A 222 -0.70 5.39 14.91
C GLY A 222 -0.18 4.74 13.65
N THR A 223 0.37 3.59 13.81
CA THR A 223 0.82 2.73 12.72
C THR A 223 -0.37 1.95 12.16
N PHE A 224 -0.38 1.77 10.86
CA PHE A 224 -1.43 1.05 10.14
C PHE A 224 -0.87 -0.16 9.42
N GLY A 225 -1.67 -1.20 9.26
CA GLY A 225 -1.39 -2.30 8.36
C GLY A 225 -2.04 -2.06 7.00
N TYR A 226 -1.30 -2.30 5.93
CA TYR A 226 -1.79 -2.27 4.55
C TYR A 226 -1.79 -3.67 3.99
N GLY A 227 -2.92 -4.10 3.45
CA GLY A 227 -3.07 -5.38 2.77
C GLY A 227 -3.52 -5.20 1.33
N LEU A 228 -3.13 -6.12 0.45
CA LEU A 228 -3.55 -6.21 -0.94
C LEU A 228 -3.97 -7.64 -1.24
N LEU A 229 -5.24 -7.83 -1.62
CA LEU A 229 -5.73 -9.05 -2.22
C LEU A 229 -5.75 -8.87 -3.72
N SER A 230 -4.96 -9.65 -4.46
CA SER A 230 -4.76 -9.46 -5.89
C SER A 230 -4.83 -10.75 -6.67
N VAL A 231 -5.16 -10.62 -7.95
CA VAL A 231 -5.09 -11.68 -8.96
C VAL A 231 -4.27 -11.18 -10.14
N GLY A 232 -3.57 -12.07 -10.79
CA GLY A 232 -2.67 -11.69 -11.87
C GLY A 232 -2.12 -12.85 -12.66
N MET A 233 -1.04 -12.57 -13.36
CA MET A 233 -0.34 -13.56 -14.19
C MET A 233 1.16 -13.55 -13.87
N ARG A 234 1.74 -14.73 -13.96
CA ARG A 234 3.19 -14.95 -13.91
C ARG A 234 3.63 -15.55 -15.22
N TYR A 235 4.68 -15.01 -15.80
CA TYR A 235 5.37 -15.56 -16.95
C TYR A 235 6.78 -15.99 -16.55
N THR A 236 7.12 -17.25 -16.81
CA THR A 236 8.45 -17.83 -16.59
C THR A 236 9.16 -17.97 -17.93
N PHE A 237 10.37 -17.47 -18.02
CA PHE A 237 11.20 -17.48 -19.24
C PHE A 237 11.80 -18.85 -19.51
#